data_1aeda4ff88e0adb08f6e4c3c18d73ba5
#
_entry.id   1aeda4ff88e0adb08f6e4c3c18d73ba5
#
_cell.length_a   1.000
_cell.length_b   1.000
_cell.length_c   1.000
_cell.angle_alpha   90.00
_cell.angle_beta   90.00
_cell.angle_gamma   90.00
#
_symmetry.space_group_name_H-M   'P 1'
#
loop_
_entity.id
_entity.type
_entity.pdbx_description
1 polymer ?
#
loop_
_entity_poly.entity_id
_entity_poly.type
_entity_poly.pdbx_seq_one_letter_code
_entity_poly.pdbx_strand_id
1 'polypeptide(L)'
;LMNSKYIQSDTKGIYQYVKQLLQSNAYVLFSGTPCQIAGLYGYLRKRYDHLYTVEIICHGIPGQEALDLHLTHFKSTKIISFREKEYGQYASQHTTLEINGDTKVIARKDDLFYKIFAGWLLDRKSCSNCKYASLNRVSDITIADFWGGHYKKEQFEKGVSLLIANNEHGHNLLVKTSNLQLNPSTIKEAINSNPNLYLSLIHIS
;
A
#
# COMPACT_ATOMS: atom_id res chain seq x y z
N LEU A 1 -10.27 -6.15 5.28
CA LEU A 1 -9.33 -5.20 4.63
C LEU A 1 -7.86 -5.65 4.66
N MET A 2 -7.57 -6.89 5.07
CA MET A 2 -6.17 -7.35 5.24
C MET A 2 -5.47 -7.77 3.95
N ASN A 3 -6.17 -7.89 2.82
CA ASN A 3 -5.58 -8.35 1.56
C ASN A 3 -4.97 -7.22 0.75
N SER A 4 -3.90 -7.54 0.00
CA SER A 4 -3.27 -6.61 -0.95
C SER A 4 -4.28 -6.11 -1.98
N LYS A 5 -4.15 -4.86 -2.38
CA LYS A 5 -4.94 -4.23 -3.44
C LYS A 5 -3.99 -3.65 -4.48
N TYR A 6 -4.14 -4.07 -5.73
CA TYR A 6 -3.28 -3.64 -6.84
C TYR A 6 -3.97 -2.64 -7.76
N ILE A 7 -5.03 -2.02 -7.26
CA ILE A 7 -5.75 -0.92 -7.89
C ILE A 7 -5.96 0.21 -6.88
N GLN A 8 -6.23 1.40 -7.36
CA GLN A 8 -6.50 2.55 -6.50
C GLN A 8 -7.88 2.42 -5.86
N SER A 9 -7.96 2.65 -4.56
CA SER A 9 -9.25 2.81 -3.88
C SER A 9 -9.94 4.09 -4.34
N ASP A 10 -11.27 4.03 -4.47
CA ASP A 10 -12.07 5.22 -4.68
C ASP A 10 -12.08 6.08 -3.39
N THR A 11 -11.66 7.33 -3.53
CA THR A 11 -11.63 8.31 -2.43
C THR A 11 -12.81 9.28 -2.48
N LYS A 12 -13.79 9.04 -3.38
CA LYS A 12 -14.95 9.92 -3.54
C LYS A 12 -15.71 10.09 -2.22
N GLY A 13 -15.83 11.34 -1.77
CA GLY A 13 -16.53 11.70 -0.53
C GLY A 13 -15.75 11.45 0.77
N ILE A 14 -14.67 10.63 0.75
CA ILE A 14 -13.97 10.26 1.99
C ILE A 14 -13.29 11.46 2.67
N TYR A 15 -12.71 12.39 1.90
CA TYR A 15 -12.07 13.58 2.48
C TYR A 15 -13.08 14.50 3.16
N GLN A 16 -14.28 14.61 2.60
CA GLN A 16 -15.37 15.35 3.23
C GLN A 16 -15.79 14.69 4.53
N TYR A 17 -15.94 13.38 4.55
CA TYR A 17 -16.29 12.62 5.75
C TYR A 17 -15.23 12.75 6.84
N VAL A 18 -13.95 12.60 6.48
CA VAL A 18 -12.83 12.83 7.42
C VAL A 18 -12.88 14.23 8.00
N LYS A 19 -13.13 15.27 7.17
CA LYS A 19 -13.26 16.65 7.65
C LYS A 19 -14.40 16.80 8.65
N GLN A 20 -15.55 16.20 8.41
CA GLN A 20 -16.69 16.22 9.35
C GLN A 20 -16.34 15.58 10.70
N LEU A 21 -15.68 14.42 10.70
CA LEU A 21 -15.20 13.75 11.91
C LEU A 21 -14.22 14.64 12.70
N LEU A 22 -13.25 15.23 12.01
CA LEU A 22 -12.29 16.14 12.62
C LEU A 22 -12.93 17.39 13.19
N GLN A 23 -13.95 17.92 12.56
CA GLN A 23 -14.73 19.07 13.06
C GLN A 23 -15.55 18.72 14.30
N SER A 24 -15.97 17.47 14.45
CA SER A 24 -16.60 16.96 15.67
C SER A 24 -15.61 16.53 16.75
N ASN A 25 -14.33 16.85 16.59
CA ASN A 25 -13.23 16.52 17.50
C ASN A 25 -12.99 15.00 17.67
N ALA A 26 -13.36 14.20 16.68
CA ALA A 26 -13.09 12.78 16.68
C ALA A 26 -11.63 12.48 16.32
N TYR A 27 -11.05 11.45 16.93
CA TYR A 27 -9.77 10.91 16.49
C TYR A 27 -9.94 10.13 15.19
N VAL A 28 -9.11 10.43 14.19
CA VAL A 28 -9.16 9.83 12.87
C VAL A 28 -7.81 9.22 12.52
N LEU A 29 -7.79 7.95 12.14
CA LEU A 29 -6.66 7.31 11.49
C LEU A 29 -7.00 7.14 10.00
N PHE A 30 -6.27 7.82 9.13
CA PHE A 30 -6.44 7.73 7.69
C PHE A 30 -5.26 6.99 7.07
N SER A 31 -5.52 5.91 6.34
CA SER A 31 -4.51 5.17 5.59
C SER A 31 -4.73 5.26 4.08
N GLY A 32 -3.64 5.30 3.31
CA GLY A 32 -3.72 5.37 1.87
C GLY A 32 -2.36 5.39 1.18
N THR A 33 -2.35 5.66 -0.12
CA THR A 33 -1.11 5.94 -0.84
C THR A 33 -0.63 7.36 -0.52
N PRO A 34 0.67 7.68 -0.70
CA PRO A 34 1.19 9.01 -0.40
C PRO A 34 0.43 10.15 -1.11
N CYS A 35 0.04 9.94 -2.37
CA CYS A 35 -0.74 10.93 -3.13
C CYS A 35 -2.16 11.13 -2.57
N GLN A 36 -2.80 10.08 -2.04
CA GLN A 36 -4.11 10.20 -1.38
C GLN A 36 -4.01 10.97 -0.07
N ILE A 37 -2.96 10.74 0.72
CA ILE A 37 -2.73 11.50 1.96
C ILE A 37 -2.40 12.97 1.66
N ALA A 38 -1.56 13.22 0.65
CA ALA A 38 -1.31 14.58 0.20
C ALA A 38 -2.59 15.28 -0.29
N GLY A 39 -3.46 14.55 -0.98
CA GLY A 39 -4.79 15.03 -1.39
C GLY A 39 -5.69 15.37 -0.20
N LEU A 40 -5.69 14.54 0.85
CA LEU A 40 -6.42 14.81 2.08
C LEU A 40 -5.92 16.11 2.74
N TYR A 41 -4.61 16.27 2.91
CA TYR A 41 -4.06 17.49 3.50
C TYR A 41 -4.34 18.73 2.65
N GLY A 42 -4.28 18.61 1.32
CA GLY A 42 -4.68 19.68 0.40
C GLY A 42 -6.16 20.07 0.54
N TYR A 43 -7.04 19.10 0.77
CA TYR A 43 -8.47 19.33 1.00
C TYR A 43 -8.74 19.97 2.36
N LEU A 44 -8.07 19.51 3.42
CA LEU A 44 -8.24 20.02 4.79
C LEU A 44 -7.68 21.43 4.97
N ARG A 45 -6.59 21.78 4.26
CA ARG A 45 -5.88 23.07 4.32
C ARG A 45 -5.34 23.49 5.70
N LYS A 46 -5.37 22.58 6.67
CA LYS A 46 -4.78 22.76 8.01
C LYS A 46 -4.43 21.40 8.61
N ARG A 47 -3.58 21.42 9.63
CA ARG A 47 -3.28 20.24 10.44
C ARG A 47 -4.29 20.11 11.58
N TYR A 48 -4.54 18.88 12.02
CA TYR A 48 -5.36 18.53 13.17
C TYR A 48 -4.59 17.56 14.04
N ASP A 49 -4.47 17.83 15.32
CA ASP A 49 -3.69 17.01 16.26
C ASP A 49 -4.28 15.63 16.51
N HIS A 50 -5.56 15.46 16.21
CA HIS A 50 -6.28 14.19 16.31
C HIS A 50 -6.47 13.47 14.96
N LEU A 51 -5.75 13.91 13.90
CA LEU A 51 -5.62 13.20 12.64
C LEU A 51 -4.27 12.50 12.57
N TYR A 52 -4.29 11.18 12.52
CA TYR A 52 -3.13 10.35 12.24
C TYR A 52 -3.19 9.81 10.82
N THR A 53 -2.04 9.80 10.14
CA THR A 53 -1.95 9.35 8.76
C THR A 53 -0.91 8.25 8.59
N VAL A 54 -1.29 7.20 7.86
CA VAL A 54 -0.41 6.07 7.56
C VAL A 54 -0.40 5.85 6.05
N GLU A 55 0.76 5.98 5.45
CA GLU A 55 0.94 5.69 4.03
C GLU A 55 1.63 4.35 3.80
N ILE A 56 1.30 3.71 2.68
CA ILE A 56 2.04 2.56 2.17
C ILE A 56 3.15 3.02 1.22
N ILE A 57 4.26 2.28 1.15
CA ILE A 57 5.18 2.43 0.03
C ILE A 57 4.46 1.95 -1.24
N CYS A 58 4.34 2.85 -2.21
CA CYS A 58 3.60 2.61 -3.45
C CYS A 58 4.55 2.68 -4.64
N HIS A 59 4.54 1.67 -5.49
CA HIS A 59 5.38 1.64 -6.69
C HIS A 59 4.65 2.04 -7.98
N GLY A 60 3.41 2.47 -7.89
CA GLY A 60 2.56 2.79 -9.03
C GLY A 60 1.28 1.97 -9.04
N ILE A 61 0.38 2.31 -9.93
CA ILE A 61 -0.94 1.69 -10.04
C ILE A 61 -1.35 1.64 -11.50
N PRO A 62 -1.70 0.46 -12.05
CA PRO A 62 -2.27 0.35 -13.40
C PRO A 62 -3.61 1.06 -13.50
N GLY A 63 -3.99 1.43 -14.72
CA GLY A 63 -5.32 1.94 -15.01
C GLY A 63 -6.41 0.90 -14.73
N GLN A 64 -7.64 1.38 -14.45
CA GLN A 64 -8.79 0.50 -14.24
C GLN A 64 -9.06 -0.39 -15.45
N GLU A 65 -8.79 0.12 -16.65
CA GLU A 65 -8.97 -0.59 -17.93
C GLU A 65 -8.15 -1.87 -18.01
N ALA A 66 -6.96 -1.89 -17.39
CA ALA A 66 -6.12 -3.11 -17.34
C ALA A 66 -6.78 -4.20 -16.48
N LEU A 67 -7.43 -3.83 -15.39
CA LEU A 67 -8.18 -4.77 -14.55
C LEU A 67 -9.43 -5.27 -15.28
N ASP A 68 -10.18 -4.36 -15.91
CA ASP A 68 -11.41 -4.70 -16.63
C ASP A 68 -11.14 -5.68 -17.78
N LEU A 69 -10.05 -5.47 -18.52
CA LEU A 69 -9.58 -6.39 -19.56
C LEU A 69 -9.22 -7.76 -18.99
N HIS A 70 -8.52 -7.79 -17.86
CA HIS A 70 -8.17 -9.04 -17.18
C HIS A 70 -9.40 -9.81 -16.72
N LEU A 71 -10.37 -9.14 -16.10
CA LEU A 71 -11.63 -9.75 -15.68
C LEU A 71 -12.42 -10.31 -16.88
N THR A 72 -12.50 -9.53 -17.96
CA THR A 72 -13.16 -9.96 -19.21
C THR A 72 -12.51 -11.20 -19.81
N HIS A 73 -11.17 -11.27 -19.84
CA HIS A 73 -10.43 -12.43 -20.32
C HIS A 73 -10.81 -13.71 -19.56
N PHE A 74 -10.99 -13.64 -18.26
CA PHE A 74 -11.41 -14.77 -17.43
C PHE A 74 -12.93 -14.94 -17.34
N LYS A 75 -13.73 -14.11 -17.98
CA LYS A 75 -15.20 -14.04 -17.83
C LYS A 75 -15.60 -13.89 -16.35
N SER A 76 -14.78 -13.17 -15.57
CA SER A 76 -14.99 -12.92 -14.16
C SER A 76 -15.71 -11.59 -13.94
N THR A 77 -16.47 -11.50 -12.86
CA THR A 77 -17.14 -10.25 -12.45
C THR A 77 -16.37 -9.49 -11.39
N LYS A 78 -15.52 -10.18 -10.62
CA LYS A 78 -14.72 -9.52 -9.58
C LYS A 78 -13.49 -10.33 -9.15
N ILE A 79 -12.52 -9.64 -8.57
CA ILE A 79 -11.44 -10.25 -7.82
C ILE A 79 -11.86 -10.40 -6.36
N ILE A 80 -11.78 -11.62 -5.83
CA ILE A 80 -11.98 -11.92 -4.42
C ILE A 80 -10.72 -11.52 -3.64
N SER A 81 -9.55 -11.93 -4.14
CA SER A 81 -8.27 -11.58 -3.56
C SER A 81 -7.20 -11.43 -4.64
N PHE A 82 -6.37 -10.37 -4.54
CA PHE A 82 -5.21 -10.19 -5.41
C PHE A 82 -3.99 -10.98 -4.93
N ARG A 83 -4.00 -11.43 -3.70
CA ARG A 83 -2.88 -12.15 -3.09
C ARG A 83 -3.36 -12.92 -1.87
N GLU A 84 -3.56 -14.19 -2.05
CA GLU A 84 -3.80 -15.08 -0.91
C GLU A 84 -2.52 -15.27 -0.11
N LYS A 85 -2.66 -15.37 1.20
CA LYS A 85 -1.56 -15.58 2.14
C LYS A 85 -1.76 -16.85 2.97
N GLU A 86 -2.41 -17.84 2.39
CA GLU A 86 -2.79 -19.06 3.08
C GLU A 86 -1.60 -19.81 3.68
N TYR A 87 -0.47 -19.78 2.99
CA TYR A 87 0.76 -20.49 3.38
C TYR A 87 1.89 -19.54 3.83
N GLY A 88 1.55 -18.35 4.30
CA GLY A 88 2.52 -17.33 4.71
C GLY A 88 2.72 -16.21 3.70
N GLN A 89 3.50 -15.19 4.07
CA GLN A 89 3.61 -13.95 3.30
C GLN A 89 4.21 -14.17 1.90
N TYR A 90 5.08 -15.13 1.74
CA TYR A 90 5.86 -15.35 0.52
C TYR A 90 5.49 -16.64 -0.23
N ALA A 91 4.86 -17.60 0.44
CA ALA A 91 4.60 -18.92 -0.12
C ALA A 91 3.37 -18.97 -1.03
N SER A 92 2.33 -18.25 -0.69
CA SER A 92 1.07 -18.23 -1.44
C SER A 92 0.95 -16.96 -2.26
N GLN A 93 1.11 -17.07 -3.54
CA GLN A 93 1.03 -15.94 -4.46
C GLN A 93 0.12 -16.28 -5.62
N HIS A 94 -1.16 -16.20 -5.36
CA HIS A 94 -2.19 -16.40 -6.36
C HIS A 94 -3.30 -15.37 -6.23
N THR A 95 -3.96 -15.11 -7.35
CA THR A 95 -5.16 -14.27 -7.44
C THR A 95 -6.37 -15.16 -7.41
N THR A 96 -7.38 -14.78 -6.67
CA THR A 96 -8.65 -15.50 -6.60
C THR A 96 -9.74 -14.67 -7.25
N LEU A 97 -10.40 -15.25 -8.25
CA LEU A 97 -11.48 -14.63 -9.00
C LEU A 97 -12.81 -15.33 -8.71
N GLU A 98 -13.92 -14.62 -8.90
CA GLU A 98 -15.25 -15.20 -8.96
C GLU A 98 -15.68 -15.30 -10.43
N ILE A 99 -16.07 -16.50 -10.87
CA ILE A 99 -16.55 -16.78 -12.22
C ILE A 99 -17.85 -17.58 -12.10
N ASN A 100 -18.98 -16.99 -12.51
CA ASN A 100 -20.31 -17.61 -12.46
C ASN A 100 -20.70 -18.15 -11.06
N GLY A 101 -20.26 -17.49 -10.00
CA GLY A 101 -20.49 -17.91 -8.61
C GLY A 101 -19.45 -18.88 -8.04
N ASP A 102 -18.59 -19.44 -8.88
CA ASP A 102 -17.49 -20.31 -8.47
C ASP A 102 -16.20 -19.53 -8.25
N THR A 103 -15.34 -20.07 -7.39
CA THR A 103 -14.03 -19.51 -7.11
C THR A 103 -12.97 -20.12 -7.99
N LYS A 104 -12.23 -19.30 -8.74
CA LYS A 104 -11.08 -19.72 -9.54
C LYS A 104 -9.79 -19.13 -9.01
N VAL A 105 -8.80 -19.98 -8.77
CA VAL A 105 -7.45 -19.60 -8.35
C VAL A 105 -6.53 -19.52 -9.56
N ILE A 106 -5.81 -18.42 -9.71
CA ILE A 106 -4.84 -18.19 -10.77
C ILE A 106 -3.46 -18.06 -10.14
N ALA A 107 -2.56 -18.95 -10.52
CA ALA A 107 -1.17 -18.86 -10.06
C ALA A 107 -0.50 -17.58 -10.57
N ARG A 108 0.36 -16.98 -9.77
CA ARG A 108 1.05 -15.71 -10.08
C ARG A 108 1.78 -15.72 -11.43
N LYS A 109 2.37 -16.88 -11.80
CA LYS A 109 3.05 -17.05 -13.09
C LYS A 109 2.13 -16.94 -14.30
N ASP A 110 0.83 -17.20 -14.10
CA ASP A 110 -0.20 -17.21 -15.15
C ASP A 110 -1.11 -15.96 -15.06
N ASP A 111 -0.95 -15.14 -14.01
CA ASP A 111 -1.71 -13.91 -13.80
C ASP A 111 -1.08 -12.75 -14.59
N LEU A 112 -1.67 -12.44 -15.73
CA LEU A 112 -1.23 -11.33 -16.58
C LEU A 112 -1.37 -9.97 -15.90
N PHE A 113 -2.44 -9.75 -15.13
CA PHE A 113 -2.64 -8.49 -14.41
C PHE A 113 -1.55 -8.29 -13.36
N TYR A 114 -1.20 -9.36 -12.63
CA TYR A 114 -0.09 -9.29 -11.69
C TYR A 114 1.24 -8.99 -12.39
N LYS A 115 1.52 -9.61 -13.55
CA LYS A 115 2.74 -9.32 -14.33
C LYS A 115 2.80 -7.87 -14.80
N ILE A 116 1.68 -7.32 -15.25
CA ILE A 116 1.54 -5.91 -15.65
C ILE A 116 1.82 -5.01 -14.44
N PHE A 117 1.20 -5.29 -13.29
CA PHE A 117 1.40 -4.55 -12.06
C PHE A 117 2.86 -4.62 -11.57
N ALA A 118 3.44 -5.82 -11.47
CA ALA A 118 4.80 -6.02 -10.98
C ALA A 118 5.88 -5.48 -11.92
N GLY A 119 5.57 -5.41 -13.21
CA GLY A 119 6.47 -4.90 -14.26
C GLY A 119 6.29 -3.42 -14.58
N TRP A 120 5.42 -2.69 -13.83
CA TRP A 120 5.06 -1.28 -14.10
C TRP A 120 4.58 -1.00 -15.53
N LEU A 121 4.00 -2.00 -16.19
CA LEU A 121 3.67 -1.95 -17.62
C LEU A 121 2.35 -1.22 -17.77
N LEU A 122 1.65 -0.61 -17.52
CA LEU A 122 0.41 0.13 -17.69
C LEU A 122 0.09 1.02 -16.49
N ASP A 123 1.14 1.45 -15.82
CA ASP A 123 0.97 2.41 -14.74
C ASP A 123 0.41 3.73 -15.27
N ARG A 124 -0.36 4.40 -14.44
CA ARG A 124 -0.84 5.74 -14.74
C ARG A 124 0.34 6.66 -15.02
N LYS A 125 0.20 7.54 -16.00
CA LYS A 125 1.21 8.53 -16.37
C LYS A 125 1.71 9.37 -15.17
N SER A 126 0.84 9.64 -14.20
CA SER A 126 1.21 10.32 -12.96
C SER A 126 2.07 9.49 -12.01
N CYS A 127 2.04 8.16 -12.13
CA CYS A 127 2.85 7.26 -11.31
C CYS A 127 4.27 7.10 -11.87
N SER A 128 4.45 7.14 -13.19
CA SER A 128 5.78 7.05 -13.80
C SER A 128 6.72 8.21 -13.40
N ASN A 129 6.17 9.36 -13.06
CA ASN A 129 6.93 10.52 -12.53
C ASN A 129 6.32 10.97 -11.18
N CYS A 130 6.30 10.05 -10.22
CA CYS A 130 5.63 10.29 -8.96
C CYS A 130 6.46 11.20 -8.04
N LYS A 131 5.96 12.41 -7.75
CA LYS A 131 6.61 13.35 -6.82
C LYS A 131 6.62 12.89 -5.36
N TYR A 132 5.88 11.84 -5.04
CA TYR A 132 5.81 11.23 -3.70
C TYR A 132 6.73 10.01 -3.54
N ALA A 133 7.42 9.59 -4.61
CA ALA A 133 8.54 8.66 -4.53
C ALA A 133 9.77 9.43 -4.02
N SER A 134 9.81 9.69 -2.73
CA SER A 134 10.79 10.56 -2.08
C SER A 134 10.90 10.17 -0.61
N LEU A 135 12.07 10.39 -0.02
CA LEU A 135 12.28 10.23 1.42
C LEU A 135 11.54 11.30 2.25
N ASN A 136 11.16 12.44 1.65
CA ASN A 136 10.26 13.41 2.26
C ASN A 136 8.83 12.87 2.25
N ARG A 137 8.50 12.09 3.26
CA ARG A 137 7.19 11.47 3.38
C ARG A 137 6.12 12.48 3.81
N VAL A 138 4.89 12.26 3.35
CA VAL A 138 3.77 13.20 3.61
C VAL A 138 2.93 12.81 4.83
N SER A 139 2.98 11.54 5.23
CA SER A 139 2.22 10.98 6.36
C SER A 139 2.99 11.03 7.67
N ASP A 140 2.34 10.67 8.77
CA ASP A 140 2.98 10.50 10.07
C ASP A 140 3.79 9.21 10.13
N ILE A 141 3.28 8.14 9.51
CA ILE A 141 3.91 6.81 9.48
C ILE A 141 3.90 6.26 8.04
N THR A 142 5.01 5.69 7.61
CA THR A 142 5.10 4.88 6.38
C THR A 142 5.20 3.41 6.75
N ILE A 143 4.43 2.56 6.05
CA ILE A 143 4.44 1.11 6.22
C ILE A 143 4.71 0.39 4.89
N ALA A 144 5.36 -0.78 4.98
CA ALA A 144 5.55 -1.68 3.83
C ALA A 144 5.82 -3.10 4.29
N ASP A 145 5.81 -4.06 3.35
CA ASP A 145 6.50 -5.34 3.56
C ASP A 145 8.01 -5.06 3.65
N PHE A 146 8.73 -5.69 4.60
CA PHE A 146 10.17 -5.54 4.71
C PHE A 146 10.87 -6.71 4.03
N TRP A 147 11.52 -6.45 2.89
CA TRP A 147 12.18 -7.47 2.06
C TRP A 147 13.66 -7.68 2.39
N GLY A 148 14.14 -7.01 3.43
CA GLY A 148 15.54 -7.05 3.88
C GLY A 148 15.68 -7.53 5.32
N GLY A 149 16.93 -7.47 5.80
CA GLY A 149 17.28 -7.80 7.19
C GLY A 149 17.63 -9.27 7.42
N HIS A 150 18.18 -9.53 8.61
CA HIS A 150 18.57 -10.86 9.05
C HIS A 150 17.50 -11.43 10.00
N TYR A 151 16.41 -11.93 9.42
CA TYR A 151 15.34 -12.55 10.19
C TYR A 151 15.43 -14.06 10.13
N LYS A 152 15.01 -14.74 11.21
CA LYS A 152 14.86 -16.19 11.21
C LYS A 152 13.79 -16.59 10.18
N LYS A 153 13.92 -17.78 9.60
CA LYS A 153 13.00 -18.29 8.58
C LYS A 153 11.53 -18.18 9.01
N GLU A 154 11.23 -18.52 10.25
CA GLU A 154 9.86 -18.48 10.79
C GLU A 154 9.29 -17.06 10.88
N GLN A 155 10.14 -16.06 11.17
CA GLN A 155 9.73 -14.64 11.19
C GLN A 155 9.47 -14.16 9.76
N PHE A 156 10.33 -14.55 8.83
CA PHE A 156 10.19 -14.21 7.43
C PHE A 156 8.93 -14.83 6.81
N GLU A 157 8.63 -16.09 7.15
CA GLU A 157 7.41 -16.78 6.70
C GLU A 157 6.12 -16.13 7.23
N LYS A 158 6.13 -15.63 8.48
CA LYS A 158 5.01 -14.86 9.05
C LYS A 158 4.90 -13.45 8.45
N GLY A 159 5.98 -12.95 7.87
CA GLY A 159 6.11 -11.62 7.33
C GLY A 159 6.62 -10.60 8.36
N VAL A 160 7.51 -9.75 7.89
CA VAL A 160 8.05 -8.62 8.65
C VAL A 160 7.59 -7.34 7.98
N SER A 161 7.06 -6.40 8.76
CA SER A 161 6.64 -5.09 8.27
C SER A 161 7.71 -4.05 8.54
N LEU A 162 7.95 -3.17 7.55
CA LEU A 162 8.68 -1.94 7.74
C LEU A 162 7.75 -0.90 8.34
N LEU A 163 8.24 -0.19 9.37
CA LEU A 163 7.59 0.98 9.96
C LEU A 163 8.59 2.13 9.97
N ILE A 164 8.22 3.27 9.42
CA ILE A 164 9.02 4.50 9.49
C ILE A 164 8.16 5.59 10.13
N ALA A 165 8.60 6.12 11.28
CA ALA A 165 8.02 7.33 11.84
C ALA A 165 8.60 8.53 11.07
N ASN A 166 7.75 9.25 10.34
CA ASN A 166 8.17 10.35 9.47
C ASN A 166 8.29 11.68 10.22
N ASN A 167 7.68 11.76 11.40
CA ASN A 167 7.67 12.95 12.26
C ASN A 167 7.41 12.56 13.72
N GLU A 168 7.44 13.54 14.60
CA GLU A 168 7.23 13.34 16.04
C GLU A 168 5.81 12.80 16.34
N HIS A 169 4.80 13.23 15.60
CA HIS A 169 3.42 12.78 15.77
C HIS A 169 3.29 11.27 15.50
N GLY A 170 3.90 10.79 14.41
CA GLY A 170 3.97 9.37 14.09
C GLY A 170 4.80 8.57 15.10
N HIS A 171 5.95 9.10 15.53
CA HIS A 171 6.77 8.47 16.56
C HIS A 171 5.99 8.29 17.86
N ASN A 172 5.31 9.33 18.32
CA ASN A 172 4.51 9.30 19.55
C ASN A 172 3.37 8.29 19.48
N LEU A 173 2.75 8.11 18.30
CA LEU A 173 1.73 7.08 18.09
C LEU A 173 2.33 5.68 18.25
N LEU A 174 3.50 5.41 17.64
CA LEU A 174 4.15 4.09 17.72
C LEU A 174 4.58 3.75 19.15
N VAL A 175 5.17 4.70 19.87
CA VAL A 175 5.61 4.50 21.27
C VAL A 175 4.43 4.22 22.20
N LYS A 176 3.28 4.85 21.97
CA LYS A 176 2.07 4.65 22.77
C LYS A 176 1.28 3.39 22.40
N THR A 177 1.59 2.76 21.26
CA THR A 177 0.86 1.57 20.82
C THR A 177 1.38 0.34 21.55
N SER A 178 0.52 -0.29 22.34
CA SER A 178 0.81 -1.57 22.98
C SER A 178 0.83 -2.71 21.96
N ASN A 179 1.50 -3.82 22.29
CA ASN A 179 1.57 -5.05 21.50
C ASN A 179 2.29 -4.94 20.14
N LEU A 180 3.10 -3.90 19.93
CA LEU A 180 4.04 -3.85 18.81
C LEU A 180 5.40 -4.41 19.24
N GLN A 181 5.88 -5.41 18.52
CA GLN A 181 7.26 -5.86 18.63
C GLN A 181 8.10 -5.11 17.60
N LEU A 182 8.84 -4.10 18.04
CA LEU A 182 9.67 -3.27 17.18
C LEU A 182 11.14 -3.70 17.28
N ASN A 183 11.76 -3.92 16.13
CA ASN A 183 13.20 -4.13 16.01
C ASN A 183 13.79 -2.92 15.28
N PRO A 184 14.77 -2.21 15.87
CA PRO A 184 15.41 -1.08 15.20
C PRO A 184 16.05 -1.49 13.87
N SER A 185 15.92 -0.64 12.87
CA SER A 185 16.53 -0.76 11.55
C SER A 185 17.09 0.59 11.11
N THR A 186 17.75 0.63 9.95
CA THR A 186 18.32 1.85 9.39
C THR A 186 17.57 2.27 8.14
N ILE A 187 17.61 3.56 7.82
CA ILE A 187 17.05 4.07 6.56
C ILE A 187 17.73 3.42 5.34
N LYS A 188 19.01 3.06 5.44
CA LYS A 188 19.73 2.35 4.38
C LYS A 188 19.14 0.95 4.13
N GLU A 189 18.82 0.21 5.18
CA GLU A 189 18.15 -1.10 5.06
C GLU A 189 16.74 -0.95 4.50
N ALA A 190 15.99 0.07 4.95
CA ALA A 190 14.66 0.37 4.41
C ALA A 190 14.70 0.65 2.91
N ILE A 191 15.65 1.47 2.44
CA ILE A 191 15.85 1.79 1.02
C ILE A 191 16.23 0.53 0.23
N ASN A 192 17.17 -0.25 0.71
CA ASN A 192 17.63 -1.47 0.03
C ASN A 192 16.51 -2.51 -0.10
N SER A 193 15.65 -2.61 0.90
CA SER A 193 14.52 -3.55 0.90
C SER A 193 13.30 -3.02 0.14
N ASN A 194 13.18 -1.71 -0.02
CA ASN A 194 12.03 -1.05 -0.66
C ASN A 194 12.49 0.14 -1.51
N PRO A 195 13.10 -0.09 -2.69
CA PRO A 195 13.62 1.00 -3.53
C PRO A 195 12.55 2.01 -3.94
N ASN A 196 11.29 1.59 -4.02
CA ASN A 196 10.15 2.46 -4.29
C ASN A 196 9.87 3.49 -3.17
N LEU A 197 10.60 3.43 -2.08
CA LEU A 197 10.59 4.47 -1.05
C LEU A 197 11.02 5.84 -1.62
N TYR A 198 11.91 5.84 -2.62
CA TYR A 198 12.43 7.05 -3.24
C TYR A 198 12.53 6.99 -4.77
N LEU A 199 12.28 5.84 -5.40
CA LEU A 199 12.35 5.67 -6.85
C LEU A 199 10.95 5.59 -7.47
N SER A 200 10.77 6.25 -8.60
CA SER A 200 9.67 6.04 -9.55
C SER A 200 10.21 5.52 -10.88
N LEU A 201 9.35 5.13 -11.83
CA LEU A 201 9.76 4.58 -13.12
C LEU A 201 10.80 5.42 -13.86
N ILE A 202 10.69 6.74 -13.81
CA ILE A 202 11.64 7.65 -14.48
C ILE A 202 13.07 7.55 -13.91
N HIS A 203 13.24 7.01 -12.71
CA HIS A 203 14.53 6.82 -12.08
C HIS A 203 15.12 5.42 -12.30
N ILE A 204 14.32 4.51 -12.88
CA ILE A 204 14.68 3.09 -13.08
C ILE A 204 15.07 2.81 -14.54
N SER A 205 14.74 3.71 -15.45
CA SER A 205 15.05 3.61 -16.89
C SER A 205 16.48 3.98 -17.23
#